data_3744a3c52b897d0eefbe77a9f29cd1d8
#
_entry.id   3744a3c52b897d0eefbe77a9f29cd1d8
#
_cell.length_a   1.000
_cell.length_b   1.000
_cell.length_c   1.000
_cell.angle_alpha   90.00
_cell.angle_beta   90.00
_cell.angle_gamma   90.00
#
_symmetry.space_group_name_H-M   'P 1'
#
loop_
_entity.id
_entity.type
_entity.pdbx_description
1 polymer ?
#
loop_
_entity_poly.entity_id
_entity_poly.type
_entity_poly.pdbx_seq_one_letter_code
_entity_poly.pdbx_strand_id
1 'polypeptide(L)'
;MKNLFLFLISIASLLANDAVHTFAKSEDCKQCHAGIYKEFSGSMHAHSTPQKDPIHNSVWANHPQHKKLERYGCGKCHTPAADNLDKMVTKGQKALPDMNNETHQAGITCAYCHRIQSIEHHQKSNTNIISKEEKKYFGTLKEHIESPYHGIVTEGNEHMKNGNVCIGCHSHKRNKWGLNVCSTNIDNELDGANCVSCHMPKIEGSVTDFKDTKVHAFHGFAGTHFHSEMLEKYVDISIVRNIDNFVVIIDNQTSHALMLHPLRLAVLKVKVARNGEITKLKDEAFVRVIGKDGKPAMPWAADKTLKDTIIQANEKRSVNYDFKLRKGDKVDVVLGYFLVNPKVVRQLKLENEKVATEFHEFKKKSFEF
;
A
#
# COMPACT_ATOMS: atom_id res chain seq x y z
N MET A 1 -1.23 49.87 56.45
CA MET A 1 -2.14 48.74 56.07
C MET A 1 -2.02 48.51 54.58
N LYS A 2 -1.30 47.45 54.18
CA LYS A 2 -1.07 47.08 52.77
C LYS A 2 -1.96 45.90 52.49
N ASN A 3 -2.96 46.10 51.64
CA ASN A 3 -3.83 45.03 51.16
C ASN A 3 -3.11 44.24 50.09
N LEU A 4 -2.84 42.98 50.37
CA LEU A 4 -2.29 42.00 49.44
C LEU A 4 -3.45 41.30 48.73
N PHE A 5 -3.68 41.63 47.46
CA PHE A 5 -4.64 40.93 46.60
C PHE A 5 -3.99 39.65 46.05
N LEU A 6 -4.39 38.51 46.57
CA LEU A 6 -4.05 37.20 45.96
C LEU A 6 -4.91 36.98 44.72
N PHE A 7 -4.26 37.01 43.54
CA PHE A 7 -4.87 36.54 42.30
C PHE A 7 -4.73 35.00 42.22
N LEU A 8 -5.82 34.30 42.48
CA LEU A 8 -5.94 32.87 42.21
C LEU A 8 -6.13 32.69 40.70
N ILE A 9 -5.05 32.34 39.98
CA ILE A 9 -5.13 31.86 38.60
C ILE A 9 -5.57 30.41 38.67
N SER A 10 -6.84 30.16 38.42
CA SER A 10 -7.36 28.80 38.15
C SER A 10 -6.89 28.37 36.79
N ILE A 11 -5.86 27.53 36.76
CA ILE A 11 -5.47 26.76 35.55
C ILE A 11 -6.56 25.70 35.33
N ALA A 12 -7.55 26.05 34.53
CA ALA A 12 -8.43 25.05 33.93
C ALA A 12 -7.60 24.23 32.97
N SER A 13 -7.15 23.08 33.41
CA SER A 13 -6.61 22.04 32.54
C SER A 13 -7.72 21.63 31.58
N LEU A 14 -7.68 22.14 30.35
CA LEU A 14 -8.41 21.59 29.25
C LEU A 14 -7.87 20.16 29.03
N LEU A 15 -8.46 19.20 29.74
CA LEU A 15 -8.43 17.80 29.31
C LEU A 15 -9.23 17.75 28.02
N ALA A 16 -8.53 17.87 26.89
CA ALA A 16 -9.07 17.42 25.61
C ALA A 16 -9.32 15.91 25.80
N ASN A 17 -10.55 15.55 26.12
CA ASN A 17 -11.03 14.20 25.91
C ASN A 17 -10.99 13.99 24.40
N ASP A 18 -9.90 13.43 23.90
CA ASP A 18 -9.87 12.88 22.54
C ASP A 18 -10.95 11.82 22.49
N ALA A 19 -12.08 12.17 21.89
CA ALA A 19 -13.20 11.26 21.74
C ALA A 19 -12.68 10.04 20.97
N VAL A 20 -12.74 8.88 21.59
CA VAL A 20 -12.42 7.61 20.92
C VAL A 20 -13.40 7.48 19.77
N HIS A 21 -12.88 7.53 18.53
CA HIS A 21 -13.70 7.38 17.35
C HIS A 21 -14.21 5.93 17.29
N THR A 22 -15.52 5.76 17.38
CA THR A 22 -16.16 4.48 17.10
C THR A 22 -16.43 4.35 15.61
N PHE A 23 -16.09 3.21 15.03
CA PHE A 23 -16.34 2.91 13.61
C PHE A 23 -17.34 1.76 13.51
N ALA A 24 -18.32 1.90 12.62
CA ALA A 24 -19.19 0.78 12.26
C ALA A 24 -18.36 -0.38 11.71
N LYS A 25 -18.77 -1.60 12.01
CA LYS A 25 -18.15 -2.80 11.46
C LYS A 25 -18.37 -2.86 9.96
N SER A 26 -17.39 -3.36 9.22
CA SER A 26 -17.54 -3.52 7.76
C SER A 26 -18.66 -4.50 7.40
N GLU A 27 -18.93 -5.46 8.28
CA GLU A 27 -20.02 -6.43 8.18
C GLU A 27 -21.41 -5.77 8.19
N ASP A 28 -21.57 -4.66 8.90
CA ASP A 28 -22.84 -3.91 8.93
C ASP A 28 -23.14 -3.30 7.56
N CYS A 29 -22.11 -2.86 6.84
CA CYS A 29 -22.23 -2.30 5.50
C CYS A 29 -22.66 -3.35 4.46
N LYS A 30 -22.33 -4.63 4.69
CA LYS A 30 -22.66 -5.75 3.80
C LYS A 30 -24.16 -5.86 3.54
N GLN A 31 -25.01 -5.47 4.49
CA GLN A 31 -26.46 -5.60 4.38
C GLN A 31 -27.05 -4.83 3.18
N CYS A 32 -26.35 -3.79 2.71
CA CYS A 32 -26.79 -2.94 1.61
C CYS A 32 -25.74 -2.83 0.49
N HIS A 33 -24.48 -3.17 0.78
CA HIS A 33 -23.34 -3.05 -0.13
C HIS A 33 -22.64 -4.41 -0.33
N ALA A 34 -23.43 -5.48 -0.55
CA ALA A 34 -22.91 -6.86 -0.56
C ALA A 34 -21.80 -7.09 -1.60
N GLY A 35 -21.94 -6.53 -2.81
CA GLY A 35 -20.91 -6.63 -3.87
C GLY A 35 -19.60 -5.97 -3.47
N ILE A 36 -19.66 -4.72 -3.02
CA ILE A 36 -18.50 -3.95 -2.54
C ILE A 36 -17.85 -4.62 -1.33
N TYR A 37 -18.66 -5.12 -0.38
CA TYR A 37 -18.15 -5.85 0.78
C TYR A 37 -17.39 -7.11 0.37
N LYS A 38 -17.88 -7.87 -0.61
CA LYS A 38 -17.21 -9.07 -1.14
C LYS A 38 -15.81 -8.73 -1.69
N GLU A 39 -15.71 -7.66 -2.47
CA GLU A 39 -14.41 -7.18 -2.98
C GLU A 39 -13.48 -6.75 -1.85
N PHE A 40 -13.99 -5.89 -0.96
CA PHE A 40 -13.24 -5.37 0.19
C PHE A 40 -12.72 -6.49 1.10
N SER A 41 -13.56 -7.48 1.42
CA SER A 41 -13.20 -8.59 2.31
C SER A 41 -12.05 -9.46 1.78
N GLY A 42 -11.84 -9.49 0.45
CA GLY A 42 -10.69 -10.12 -0.21
C GLY A 42 -9.46 -9.21 -0.31
N SER A 43 -9.51 -7.97 0.14
CA SER A 43 -8.43 -7.00 -0.03
C SER A 43 -7.40 -7.01 1.10
N MET A 44 -6.19 -6.48 0.83
CA MET A 44 -5.21 -6.25 1.89
C MET A 44 -5.62 -5.18 2.90
N HIS A 45 -6.58 -4.32 2.59
CA HIS A 45 -7.12 -3.40 3.58
C HIS A 45 -7.89 -4.13 4.69
N ALA A 46 -8.70 -5.12 4.35
CA ALA A 46 -9.35 -5.99 5.32
C ALA A 46 -8.37 -6.91 6.07
N HIS A 47 -7.19 -7.19 5.46
CA HIS A 47 -6.16 -8.06 5.98
C HIS A 47 -4.91 -7.31 6.50
N SER A 48 -5.01 -6.01 6.76
CA SER A 48 -3.85 -5.17 7.09
C SER A 48 -3.26 -5.40 8.49
N THR A 49 -3.93 -6.12 9.36
CA THR A 49 -3.48 -6.36 10.74
C THR A 49 -2.36 -7.39 10.81
N PRO A 50 -1.51 -7.37 11.87
CA PRO A 50 -0.44 -8.36 12.02
C PRO A 50 -0.95 -9.81 12.07
N GLN A 51 -2.16 -10.02 12.54
CA GLN A 51 -2.76 -11.35 12.68
C GLN A 51 -3.23 -11.94 11.35
N LYS A 52 -3.56 -11.07 10.38
CA LYS A 52 -4.08 -11.46 9.06
C LYS A 52 -3.01 -11.40 7.95
N ASP A 53 -1.91 -10.67 8.18
CA ASP A 53 -0.79 -10.57 7.24
C ASP A 53 0.48 -11.16 7.86
N PRO A 54 0.93 -12.35 7.47
CA PRO A 54 2.12 -13.00 8.02
C PRO A 54 3.40 -12.21 7.74
N ILE A 55 3.49 -11.48 6.62
CA ILE A 55 4.65 -10.65 6.31
C ILE A 55 4.71 -9.47 7.30
N HIS A 56 3.59 -8.78 7.47
CA HIS A 56 3.50 -7.68 8.43
C HIS A 56 3.77 -8.15 9.86
N ASN A 57 3.17 -9.28 10.26
CA ASN A 57 3.39 -9.89 11.57
C ASN A 57 4.88 -10.15 11.83
N SER A 58 5.56 -10.79 10.87
CA SER A 58 6.99 -11.08 11.00
C SER A 58 7.84 -9.82 11.10
N VAL A 59 7.58 -8.82 10.26
CA VAL A 59 8.29 -7.53 10.30
C VAL A 59 8.08 -6.85 11.65
N TRP A 60 6.85 -6.80 12.15
CA TRP A 60 6.53 -6.19 13.44
C TRP A 60 7.11 -6.98 14.62
N ALA A 61 7.03 -8.30 14.62
CA ALA A 61 7.62 -9.15 15.65
C ALA A 61 9.13 -8.92 15.81
N ASN A 62 9.82 -8.53 14.73
CA ASN A 62 11.23 -8.17 14.74
C ASN A 62 11.50 -6.69 15.06
N HIS A 63 10.48 -5.85 15.07
CA HIS A 63 10.64 -4.41 15.28
C HIS A 63 10.97 -4.09 16.75
N PRO A 64 11.90 -3.15 17.04
CA PRO A 64 12.23 -2.75 18.42
C PRO A 64 11.06 -2.26 19.25
N GLN A 65 10.05 -1.66 18.64
CA GLN A 65 8.84 -1.23 19.34
C GLN A 65 8.06 -2.40 19.94
N HIS A 66 7.98 -3.53 19.24
CA HIS A 66 7.38 -4.74 19.79
C HIS A 66 8.22 -5.32 20.91
N LYS A 67 9.51 -5.59 20.63
CA LYS A 67 10.39 -6.32 21.55
C LYS A 67 10.74 -5.57 22.83
N LYS A 68 10.82 -4.24 22.78
CA LYS A 68 11.36 -3.42 23.87
C LYS A 68 10.35 -2.43 24.47
N LEU A 69 9.41 -1.97 23.68
CA LEU A 69 8.54 -0.86 24.07
C LEU A 69 7.07 -1.24 24.23
N GLU A 70 6.71 -2.49 23.88
CA GLU A 70 5.33 -3.01 23.94
C GLU A 70 4.33 -2.01 23.32
N ARG A 71 4.68 -1.51 22.13
CA ARG A 71 3.93 -0.47 21.42
C ARG A 71 3.77 -0.82 19.95
N TYR A 72 2.62 -0.49 19.37
CA TYR A 72 2.32 -0.75 17.96
C TYR A 72 2.17 0.54 17.15
N GLY A 73 3.29 1.19 16.84
CA GLY A 73 3.31 2.42 16.04
C GLY A 73 2.83 2.26 14.58
N CYS A 74 2.68 1.03 14.08
CA CYS A 74 2.12 0.73 12.75
C CYS A 74 0.58 0.85 12.74
N GLY A 75 -0.06 0.91 13.93
CA GLY A 75 -1.51 0.92 14.09
C GLY A 75 -2.23 2.04 13.33
N LYS A 76 -1.60 3.22 13.19
CA LYS A 76 -2.17 4.35 12.43
C LYS A 76 -2.60 3.99 11.00
N CYS A 77 -1.92 3.01 10.37
CA CYS A 77 -2.20 2.58 9.00
C CYS A 77 -2.73 1.15 8.91
N HIS A 78 -2.39 0.28 9.87
CA HIS A 78 -2.70 -1.15 9.79
C HIS A 78 -3.88 -1.59 10.66
N THR A 79 -4.23 -0.81 11.68
CA THR A 79 -5.36 -1.08 12.56
C THR A 79 -5.98 0.25 13.07
N PRO A 80 -6.27 1.17 12.13
CA PRO A 80 -6.64 2.54 12.48
C PRO A 80 -8.01 2.67 13.15
N ALA A 81 -8.84 1.61 13.09
CA ALA A 81 -10.16 1.57 13.73
C ALA A 81 -10.11 0.98 15.16
N ALA A 82 -8.91 0.64 15.69
CA ALA A 82 -8.78 0.10 17.02
C ALA A 82 -9.25 1.10 18.11
N ASP A 83 -10.01 0.61 19.06
CA ASP A 83 -10.60 1.42 20.15
C ASP A 83 -9.57 2.05 21.09
N ASN A 84 -8.35 1.51 21.13
CA ASN A 84 -7.25 2.02 21.93
C ASN A 84 -6.05 2.47 21.07
N LEU A 85 -6.28 2.86 19.81
CA LEU A 85 -5.25 3.26 18.87
C LEU A 85 -4.26 4.27 19.48
N ASP A 86 -4.76 5.28 20.18
CA ASP A 86 -3.92 6.32 20.77
C ASP A 86 -2.89 5.75 21.75
N LYS A 87 -3.29 4.79 22.57
CA LYS A 87 -2.36 4.09 23.47
C LYS A 87 -1.30 3.30 22.70
N MET A 88 -1.69 2.64 21.60
CA MET A 88 -0.76 1.87 20.76
C MET A 88 0.30 2.74 20.10
N VAL A 89 -0.05 3.97 19.68
CA VAL A 89 0.82 4.81 18.86
C VAL A 89 1.55 5.91 19.65
N THR A 90 1.08 6.24 20.85
CA THR A 90 1.66 7.31 21.68
C THR A 90 2.97 6.87 22.32
N LYS A 91 4.00 7.72 22.25
CA LYS A 91 5.29 7.48 22.89
C LYS A 91 5.14 7.45 24.42
N GLY A 92 5.66 6.41 25.05
CA GLY A 92 5.58 6.23 26.51
C GLY A 92 4.38 5.43 26.99
N GLN A 93 3.37 5.21 26.11
CA GLN A 93 2.27 4.30 26.38
C GLN A 93 2.66 2.86 26.00
N LYS A 94 2.03 1.88 26.67
CA LYS A 94 2.19 0.45 26.37
C LYS A 94 0.84 -0.11 25.96
N ALA A 95 0.72 -0.50 24.70
CA ALA A 95 -0.43 -1.23 24.17
C ALA A 95 -0.03 -1.97 22.88
N LEU A 96 -0.50 -3.19 22.77
CA LEU A 96 -0.32 -4.06 21.62
C LEU A 96 -1.68 -4.47 21.05
N PRO A 97 -1.77 -4.84 19.77
CA PRO A 97 -2.98 -5.41 19.22
C PRO A 97 -3.37 -6.68 19.98
N ASP A 98 -4.63 -6.76 20.39
CA ASP A 98 -5.21 -7.93 21.05
C ASP A 98 -5.95 -8.79 20.01
N MET A 99 -5.62 -10.07 19.96
CA MET A 99 -6.23 -11.06 19.06
C MET A 99 -7.72 -11.30 19.34
N ASN A 100 -8.18 -11.03 20.57
CA ASN A 100 -9.58 -11.21 20.97
C ASN A 100 -10.41 -9.94 20.84
N ASN A 101 -9.80 -8.80 20.49
CA ASN A 101 -10.50 -7.54 20.29
C ASN A 101 -10.86 -7.35 18.80
N GLU A 102 -12.14 -7.36 18.49
CA GLU A 102 -12.64 -7.24 17.11
C GLU A 102 -12.18 -5.94 16.43
N THR A 103 -12.09 -4.82 17.14
CA THR A 103 -11.66 -3.53 16.57
C THR A 103 -10.19 -3.57 16.18
N HIS A 104 -9.36 -4.31 16.92
CA HIS A 104 -7.95 -4.52 16.60
C HIS A 104 -7.75 -5.43 15.39
N GLN A 105 -8.71 -6.34 15.13
CA GLN A 105 -8.70 -7.27 14.01
C GLN A 105 -9.37 -6.72 12.75
N ALA A 106 -10.07 -5.59 12.85
CA ALA A 106 -10.88 -5.06 11.76
C ALA A 106 -10.05 -4.57 10.55
N GLY A 107 -8.76 -4.22 10.78
CA GLY A 107 -7.94 -3.63 9.73
C GLY A 107 -8.38 -2.22 9.38
N ILE A 108 -8.36 -1.88 8.09
CA ILE A 108 -8.88 -0.61 7.58
C ILE A 108 -10.34 -0.86 7.19
N THR A 109 -11.28 -0.34 8.00
CA THR A 109 -12.71 -0.58 7.78
C THR A 109 -13.33 0.36 6.75
N CYS A 110 -14.50 0.00 6.22
CA CYS A 110 -15.31 0.86 5.36
C CYS A 110 -15.55 2.22 6.04
N ALA A 111 -16.04 2.18 7.28
CA ALA A 111 -16.35 3.39 8.05
C ALA A 111 -15.12 4.25 8.33
N TYR A 112 -13.94 3.65 8.58
CA TYR A 112 -12.71 4.42 8.75
C TYR A 112 -12.37 5.21 7.49
N CYS A 113 -12.27 4.51 6.34
CA CYS A 113 -11.89 5.14 5.07
C CYS A 113 -12.89 6.24 4.68
N HIS A 114 -14.19 5.92 4.73
CA HIS A 114 -15.25 6.85 4.34
C HIS A 114 -15.53 7.98 5.35
N ARG A 115 -14.83 8.00 6.48
CA ARG A 115 -14.85 9.13 7.44
C ARG A 115 -13.59 9.98 7.40
N ILE A 116 -12.64 9.71 6.53
CA ILE A 116 -11.48 10.57 6.32
C ILE A 116 -11.97 11.89 5.72
N GLN A 117 -11.88 12.96 6.51
CA GLN A 117 -12.32 14.31 6.14
C GLN A 117 -11.22 15.09 5.41
N SER A 118 -9.98 14.91 5.83
CA SER A 118 -8.81 15.56 5.25
C SER A 118 -7.52 14.84 5.61
N ILE A 119 -6.43 15.25 4.99
CA ILE A 119 -5.10 14.70 5.26
C ILE A 119 -4.22 15.82 5.81
N GLU A 120 -3.59 15.55 6.94
CA GLU A 120 -2.59 16.42 7.52
C GLU A 120 -1.18 15.97 7.12
N HIS A 121 -0.43 16.88 6.51
CA HIS A 121 0.90 16.59 5.98
C HIS A 121 1.97 16.78 7.04
N HIS A 122 2.79 15.75 7.25
CA HIS A 122 3.89 15.79 8.21
C HIS A 122 5.17 15.23 7.61
N GLN A 123 6.31 15.70 8.10
CA GLN A 123 7.63 15.31 7.59
C GLN A 123 7.92 13.80 7.68
N LYS A 124 7.37 13.09 8.67
CA LYS A 124 7.64 11.64 8.86
C LYS A 124 6.65 10.73 8.17
N SER A 125 5.39 11.07 8.20
CA SER A 125 4.28 10.39 7.55
C SER A 125 3.03 11.23 7.74
N ASN A 126 2.16 11.26 6.76
CA ASN A 126 0.89 11.97 6.86
C ASN A 126 -0.04 11.35 7.92
N THR A 127 -1.10 12.06 8.26
CA THR A 127 -2.13 11.61 9.19
C THR A 127 -3.52 11.87 8.60
N ASN A 128 -4.39 10.88 8.67
CA ASN A 128 -5.80 11.04 8.31
C ASN A 128 -6.53 11.79 9.42
N ILE A 129 -7.28 12.81 9.06
CA ILE A 129 -8.19 13.53 9.95
C ILE A 129 -9.58 12.93 9.75
N ILE A 130 -10.12 12.39 10.82
CA ILE A 130 -11.39 11.67 10.81
C ILE A 130 -12.52 12.60 11.22
N SER A 131 -13.62 12.60 10.48
CA SER A 131 -14.82 13.33 10.84
C SER A 131 -15.37 12.83 12.19
N LYS A 132 -15.81 13.78 13.02
CA LYS A 132 -16.49 13.49 14.31
C LYS A 132 -17.93 13.01 14.13
N GLU A 133 -18.50 13.19 12.94
CA GLU A 133 -19.88 12.77 12.63
C GLU A 133 -19.91 11.28 12.28
N GLU A 134 -20.31 10.45 13.23
CA GLU A 134 -20.15 8.99 13.15
C GLU A 134 -20.96 8.32 12.02
N LYS A 135 -22.08 8.90 11.62
CA LYS A 135 -22.96 8.35 10.58
C LYS A 135 -22.96 9.13 9.27
N LYS A 136 -21.95 9.98 9.05
CA LYS A 136 -21.76 10.70 7.80
C LYS A 136 -20.50 10.21 7.07
N TYR A 137 -20.68 9.79 5.83
CA TYR A 137 -19.64 9.19 5.03
C TYR A 137 -19.31 10.03 3.79
N PHE A 138 -18.02 10.18 3.51
CA PHE A 138 -17.50 10.81 2.29
C PHE A 138 -17.45 9.78 1.16
N GLY A 139 -17.69 10.23 -0.07
CA GLY A 139 -17.66 9.38 -1.25
C GLY A 139 -17.45 10.19 -2.52
N THR A 140 -17.55 9.55 -3.67
CA THR A 140 -17.35 10.19 -4.98
C THR A 140 -18.66 10.59 -5.67
N LEU A 141 -19.80 10.33 -5.05
CA LEU A 141 -21.11 10.70 -5.60
C LEU A 141 -21.25 12.22 -5.66
N LYS A 142 -21.82 12.72 -6.76
CA LYS A 142 -22.04 14.15 -6.98
C LYS A 142 -23.39 14.62 -6.44
N GLU A 143 -24.35 13.72 -6.35
CA GLU A 143 -25.71 14.01 -5.93
C GLU A 143 -25.93 13.53 -4.50
N HIS A 144 -26.69 14.32 -3.74
CA HIS A 144 -27.15 13.89 -2.44
C HIS A 144 -28.18 12.75 -2.62
N ILE A 145 -27.89 11.63 -1.98
CA ILE A 145 -28.81 10.49 -1.92
C ILE A 145 -29.21 10.33 -0.45
N GLU A 146 -30.47 10.51 -0.17
CA GLU A 146 -30.99 10.25 1.16
C GLU A 146 -30.90 8.76 1.48
N SER A 147 -30.38 8.45 2.63
CA SER A 147 -30.36 7.10 3.18
C SER A 147 -30.90 7.13 4.60
N PRO A 148 -31.82 6.25 4.98
CA PRO A 148 -32.32 6.17 6.33
C PRO A 148 -31.28 5.62 7.33
N TYR A 149 -30.16 5.07 6.83
CA TYR A 149 -29.16 4.38 7.64
C TYR A 149 -27.95 5.25 7.94
N HIS A 150 -27.55 6.13 7.01
CA HIS A 150 -26.41 7.04 7.17
C HIS A 150 -26.51 8.23 6.23
N GLY A 151 -25.90 9.35 6.64
CA GLY A 151 -25.74 10.51 5.78
C GLY A 151 -24.58 10.35 4.81
N ILE A 152 -24.69 10.98 3.64
CA ILE A 152 -23.66 11.07 2.62
C ILE A 152 -23.22 12.52 2.53
N VAL A 153 -21.91 12.75 2.63
CA VAL A 153 -21.33 14.09 2.45
C VAL A 153 -20.92 14.23 0.98
N THR A 154 -21.51 15.19 0.30
CA THR A 154 -21.20 15.47 -1.11
C THR A 154 -20.26 16.65 -1.29
N GLU A 155 -20.23 17.57 -0.33
CA GLU A 155 -19.31 18.72 -0.31
C GLU A 155 -17.96 18.33 0.29
N GLY A 156 -16.87 18.90 -0.21
CA GLY A 156 -15.52 18.64 0.28
C GLY A 156 -14.96 17.24 -0.01
N ASN A 157 -15.55 16.52 -0.95
CA ASN A 157 -15.14 15.15 -1.32
C ASN A 157 -13.97 15.08 -2.29
N GLU A 158 -13.28 16.18 -2.55
CA GLU A 158 -12.21 16.20 -3.57
C GLU A 158 -11.10 15.21 -3.24
N HIS A 159 -10.77 15.02 -1.95
CA HIS A 159 -9.76 14.04 -1.52
C HIS A 159 -10.16 12.58 -1.86
N MET A 160 -11.48 12.26 -1.93
CA MET A 160 -11.96 10.94 -2.38
C MET A 160 -11.87 10.80 -3.90
N LYS A 161 -12.17 11.87 -4.65
CA LYS A 161 -12.18 11.85 -6.12
C LYS A 161 -10.77 11.83 -6.71
N ASN A 162 -9.84 12.60 -6.15
CA ASN A 162 -8.46 12.72 -6.65
C ASN A 162 -7.48 11.70 -6.02
N GLY A 163 -7.96 10.81 -5.15
CA GLY A 163 -7.14 9.79 -4.51
C GLY A 163 -6.30 10.27 -3.33
N ASN A 164 -6.42 11.53 -2.92
CA ASN A 164 -5.67 12.05 -1.77
C ASN A 164 -6.04 11.34 -0.47
N VAL A 165 -7.22 10.70 -0.38
CA VAL A 165 -7.59 9.85 0.76
C VAL A 165 -6.55 8.75 1.04
N CYS A 166 -5.82 8.31 0.02
CA CYS A 166 -4.82 7.24 0.13
C CYS A 166 -3.52 7.72 0.77
N ILE A 167 -3.15 9.01 0.59
CA ILE A 167 -1.82 9.52 0.96
C ILE A 167 -1.63 9.71 2.46
N GLY A 168 -2.68 9.61 3.26
CA GLY A 168 -2.56 9.56 4.73
C GLY A 168 -1.77 8.34 5.21
N CYS A 169 -1.86 7.22 4.46
CA CYS A 169 -1.13 5.98 4.74
C CYS A 169 -0.06 5.67 3.69
N HIS A 170 -0.30 5.97 2.41
CA HIS A 170 0.51 5.52 1.27
C HIS A 170 1.48 6.56 0.70
N SER A 171 1.65 7.73 1.29
CA SER A 171 2.56 8.76 0.75
C SER A 171 4.04 8.41 1.01
N HIS A 172 4.52 8.71 2.19
CA HIS A 172 5.90 8.49 2.60
C HIS A 172 5.96 8.01 4.06
N LYS A 173 7.03 7.28 4.35
CA LYS A 173 7.36 6.87 5.72
C LYS A 173 8.84 7.08 5.98
N ARG A 174 9.19 8.04 6.83
CA ARG A 174 10.58 8.25 7.25
C ARG A 174 10.83 7.62 8.60
N ASN A 175 11.95 6.92 8.71
CA ASN A 175 12.39 6.37 9.97
C ASN A 175 13.03 7.45 10.86
N LYS A 176 13.53 7.06 12.03
CA LYS A 176 14.14 7.99 13.00
C LYS A 176 15.41 8.69 12.48
N TRP A 177 16.02 8.17 11.42
CA TRP A 177 17.22 8.73 10.80
C TRP A 177 16.89 9.65 9.61
N GLY A 178 15.62 9.86 9.33
CA GLY A 178 15.16 10.66 8.19
C GLY A 178 15.17 9.91 6.85
N LEU A 179 15.61 8.64 6.83
CA LEU A 179 15.57 7.83 5.63
C LEU A 179 14.12 7.56 5.23
N ASN A 180 13.79 7.86 3.99
CA ASN A 180 12.51 7.52 3.40
C ASN A 180 12.46 6.01 3.13
N VAL A 181 11.76 5.26 3.98
CA VAL A 181 11.65 3.79 3.87
C VAL A 181 10.70 3.40 2.75
N CYS A 182 9.60 4.13 2.64
CA CYS A 182 8.60 3.93 1.60
C CYS A 182 8.11 5.30 1.12
N SER A 183 8.02 5.50 -0.19
CA SER A 183 7.45 6.70 -0.78
C SER A 183 6.83 6.36 -2.12
N THR A 184 5.62 6.79 -2.33
CA THR A 184 4.96 6.66 -3.64
C THR A 184 5.34 7.79 -4.59
N ASN A 185 6.05 8.83 -4.11
CA ASN A 185 6.41 10.03 -4.89
C ASN A 185 5.20 10.58 -5.68
N ILE A 186 4.06 10.69 -5.01
CA ILE A 186 2.77 11.06 -5.60
C ILE A 186 2.76 12.52 -6.13
N ASP A 187 3.84 13.25 -5.97
CA ASP A 187 4.00 14.62 -6.48
C ASP A 187 4.02 14.69 -8.02
N ASN A 188 4.09 13.53 -8.70
CA ASN A 188 3.96 13.46 -10.15
C ASN A 188 2.49 13.21 -10.52
N GLU A 189 1.78 14.28 -10.82
CA GLU A 189 0.45 14.18 -11.43
C GLU A 189 0.57 13.48 -12.79
N LEU A 190 -0.15 12.37 -12.95
CA LEU A 190 -0.43 11.81 -14.27
C LEU A 190 -1.65 12.54 -14.83
N ASP A 191 -1.66 12.86 -16.11
CA ASP A 191 -2.76 13.49 -16.85
C ASP A 191 -4.13 12.87 -16.50
N GLY A 192 -4.80 13.40 -15.46
CA GLY A 192 -6.10 12.97 -14.99
C GLY A 192 -6.15 11.59 -14.30
N ALA A 193 -5.06 10.82 -14.25
CA ALA A 193 -5.00 9.55 -13.52
C ALA A 193 -4.53 9.77 -12.07
N ASN A 194 -5.12 9.04 -11.13
CA ASN A 194 -4.78 9.11 -9.72
C ASN A 194 -4.86 7.72 -9.06
N CYS A 195 -4.60 7.63 -7.77
CA CYS A 195 -4.62 6.35 -7.04
C CYS A 195 -5.92 5.57 -7.25
N VAL A 196 -7.06 6.26 -7.21
CA VAL A 196 -8.38 5.62 -7.36
C VAL A 196 -8.59 5.11 -8.78
N SER A 197 -8.22 5.87 -9.81
CA SER A 197 -8.44 5.48 -11.21
C SER A 197 -7.68 4.21 -11.61
N CYS A 198 -6.52 3.96 -10.99
CA CYS A 198 -5.69 2.78 -11.26
C CYS A 198 -5.97 1.62 -10.30
N HIS A 199 -6.01 1.88 -8.99
CA HIS A 199 -6.12 0.84 -7.97
C HIS A 199 -7.57 0.49 -7.58
N MET A 200 -8.53 1.36 -7.92
CA MET A 200 -9.97 1.16 -7.74
C MET A 200 -10.71 1.48 -9.03
N PRO A 201 -10.35 0.86 -10.17
CA PRO A 201 -10.99 1.18 -11.45
C PRO A 201 -12.50 0.95 -11.37
N LYS A 202 -13.24 1.63 -12.24
CA LYS A 202 -14.67 1.37 -12.37
C LYS A 202 -14.91 0.01 -13.00
N ILE A 203 -15.74 -0.79 -12.36
CA ILE A 203 -16.19 -2.10 -12.82
C ILE A 203 -17.72 -2.18 -12.85
N GLU A 204 -18.25 -3.16 -13.55
CA GLU A 204 -19.69 -3.42 -13.58
C GLU A 204 -20.22 -3.84 -12.21
N GLY A 205 -21.42 -3.38 -11.88
CA GLY A 205 -22.10 -3.66 -10.62
C GLY A 205 -22.57 -2.39 -9.92
N SER A 206 -23.48 -2.57 -8.98
CA SER A 206 -24.08 -1.46 -8.25
C SER A 206 -23.34 -1.13 -6.96
N VAL A 207 -23.36 0.14 -6.57
CA VAL A 207 -22.83 0.59 -5.27
C VAL A 207 -23.65 0.07 -4.09
N THR A 208 -24.92 -0.28 -4.31
CA THR A 208 -25.84 -0.80 -3.30
C THR A 208 -26.85 -1.76 -3.94
N ASP A 209 -27.37 -2.69 -3.17
CA ASP A 209 -28.37 -3.65 -3.58
C ASP A 209 -29.75 -3.01 -3.83
N PHE A 210 -29.96 -1.77 -3.40
CA PHE A 210 -31.20 -1.05 -3.53
C PHE A 210 -31.29 -0.10 -4.74
N LYS A 211 -30.16 0.22 -5.38
CA LYS A 211 -30.11 1.14 -6.51
C LYS A 211 -29.10 0.66 -7.54
N ASP A 212 -29.58 0.37 -8.74
CA ASP A 212 -28.69 0.05 -9.85
C ASP A 212 -27.93 1.30 -10.32
N THR A 213 -26.62 1.30 -10.12
CA THR A 213 -25.71 2.34 -10.59
C THR A 213 -24.89 1.89 -11.80
N LYS A 214 -25.08 0.64 -12.28
CA LYS A 214 -24.38 -0.03 -13.38
C LYS A 214 -22.89 -0.21 -13.15
N VAL A 215 -22.22 0.74 -12.52
CA VAL A 215 -20.79 0.69 -12.24
C VAL A 215 -20.49 1.24 -10.85
N HIS A 216 -19.42 0.71 -10.24
CA HIS A 216 -18.84 1.22 -8.99
C HIS A 216 -17.31 1.19 -9.03
N ALA A 217 -16.66 1.83 -8.07
CA ALA A 217 -15.23 1.72 -7.90
C ALA A 217 -14.88 0.35 -7.26
N PHE A 218 -13.90 -0.36 -7.82
CA PHE A 218 -13.46 -1.65 -7.31
C PHE A 218 -12.84 -1.53 -5.92
N HIS A 219 -13.37 -2.22 -4.93
CA HIS A 219 -12.89 -2.18 -3.53
C HIS A 219 -11.97 -3.34 -3.15
N GLY A 220 -11.55 -4.16 -4.13
CA GLY A 220 -10.50 -5.16 -3.93
C GLY A 220 -9.09 -4.57 -3.90
N PHE A 221 -8.94 -3.30 -4.28
CA PHE A 221 -7.68 -2.54 -4.24
C PHE A 221 -6.55 -3.26 -4.99
N ALA A 222 -6.62 -3.21 -6.32
CA ALA A 222 -5.62 -3.84 -7.19
C ALA A 222 -4.19 -3.48 -6.74
N GLY A 223 -3.36 -4.49 -6.54
CA GLY A 223 -2.01 -4.30 -6.01
C GLY A 223 -1.17 -5.56 -6.05
N THR A 224 -0.03 -5.54 -5.40
CA THR A 224 0.94 -6.64 -5.45
C THR A 224 0.52 -7.93 -4.74
N HIS A 225 -0.41 -7.85 -3.80
CA HIS A 225 -0.92 -9.06 -3.12
C HIS A 225 -2.09 -9.69 -3.87
N PHE A 226 -2.99 -8.84 -4.39
CA PHE A 226 -4.20 -9.27 -5.07
C PHE A 226 -4.47 -8.38 -6.28
N HIS A 227 -5.04 -8.95 -7.33
CA HIS A 227 -5.51 -8.22 -8.51
C HIS A 227 -4.43 -7.45 -9.27
N SER A 228 -3.16 -7.92 -9.22
CA SER A 228 -2.07 -7.27 -9.97
C SER A 228 -2.29 -7.31 -11.49
N GLU A 229 -3.05 -8.27 -11.99
CA GLU A 229 -3.44 -8.39 -13.39
C GLU A 229 -4.20 -7.16 -13.91
N MET A 230 -4.96 -6.47 -13.05
CA MET A 230 -5.66 -5.23 -13.42
C MET A 230 -4.69 -4.07 -13.70
N LEU A 231 -3.46 -4.16 -13.22
CA LEU A 231 -2.42 -3.13 -13.33
C LEU A 231 -1.41 -3.42 -14.46
N GLU A 232 -1.41 -4.62 -15.02
CA GLU A 232 -0.42 -5.01 -16.06
C GLU A 232 -0.44 -4.14 -17.31
N LYS A 233 -1.57 -3.49 -17.60
CA LYS A 233 -1.74 -2.58 -18.75
C LYS A 233 -0.91 -1.30 -18.65
N TYR A 234 -0.44 -0.95 -17.45
CA TYR A 234 0.38 0.24 -17.19
C TYR A 234 1.89 -0.05 -17.28
N VAL A 235 2.25 -1.28 -17.61
CA VAL A 235 3.65 -1.65 -17.87
C VAL A 235 3.73 -2.38 -19.20
N ASP A 236 4.58 -1.90 -20.11
CA ASP A 236 4.79 -2.58 -21.37
C ASP A 236 6.20 -3.18 -21.47
N ILE A 237 6.35 -4.19 -22.33
CA ILE A 237 7.62 -4.85 -22.62
C ILE A 237 7.79 -4.89 -24.13
N SER A 238 8.96 -4.47 -24.60
CA SER A 238 9.35 -4.58 -26.01
C SER A 238 10.77 -5.11 -26.15
N ILE A 239 11.13 -5.57 -27.35
CA ILE A 239 12.46 -6.05 -27.67
C ILE A 239 13.00 -5.28 -28.88
N VAL A 240 14.24 -4.83 -28.77
CA VAL A 240 15.04 -4.32 -29.89
C VAL A 240 16.12 -5.34 -30.22
N ARG A 241 16.04 -5.91 -31.40
CA ARG A 241 17.05 -6.85 -31.92
C ARG A 241 18.20 -6.08 -32.58
N ASN A 242 19.42 -6.41 -32.19
CA ASN A 242 20.65 -5.97 -32.85
C ASN A 242 21.32 -7.16 -33.59
N ILE A 243 22.50 -6.91 -34.17
CA ILE A 243 23.24 -7.92 -34.95
C ILE A 243 23.68 -9.11 -34.07
N ASP A 244 24.23 -8.83 -32.87
CA ASP A 244 24.84 -9.86 -32.01
C ASP A 244 24.21 -9.94 -30.60
N ASN A 245 23.30 -9.02 -30.27
CA ASN A 245 22.61 -8.99 -29.00
C ASN A 245 21.16 -8.56 -29.19
N PHE A 246 20.39 -8.47 -28.07
CA PHE A 246 19.10 -7.82 -28.06
C PHE A 246 18.88 -7.10 -26.73
N VAL A 247 17.98 -6.12 -26.74
CA VAL A 247 17.63 -5.32 -25.57
C VAL A 247 16.16 -5.54 -25.25
N VAL A 248 15.86 -5.89 -24.01
CA VAL A 248 14.49 -5.86 -23.49
C VAL A 248 14.27 -4.49 -22.86
N ILE A 249 13.20 -3.83 -23.28
CA ILE A 249 12.79 -2.53 -22.75
C ILE A 249 11.53 -2.75 -21.90
N ILE A 250 11.58 -2.33 -20.64
CA ILE A 250 10.43 -2.28 -19.73
C ILE A 250 10.00 -0.83 -19.66
N ASP A 251 8.77 -0.54 -20.07
CA ASP A 251 8.18 0.82 -20.03
C ASP A 251 7.20 0.89 -18.88
N ASN A 252 7.62 1.52 -17.79
CA ASN A 252 6.77 1.79 -16.63
C ASN A 252 5.99 3.08 -16.85
N GLN A 253 4.73 2.97 -17.18
CA GLN A 253 3.82 4.10 -17.42
C GLN A 253 3.06 4.56 -16.16
N THR A 254 3.47 4.09 -14.97
CA THR A 254 2.84 4.47 -13.71
C THR A 254 3.49 5.72 -13.11
N SER A 255 2.75 6.44 -12.26
CA SER A 255 3.21 7.65 -11.56
C SER A 255 4.19 7.39 -10.42
N HIS A 256 4.50 6.14 -10.13
CA HIS A 256 5.43 5.74 -9.07
C HIS A 256 6.35 4.60 -9.52
N ALA A 257 7.44 4.40 -8.79
CA ALA A 257 8.34 3.30 -9.09
C ALA A 257 7.69 1.94 -8.81
N LEU A 258 8.10 0.91 -9.57
CA LEU A 258 7.66 -0.46 -9.34
C LEU A 258 8.35 -1.04 -8.09
N MET A 259 7.59 -1.80 -7.28
CA MET A 259 8.10 -2.49 -6.10
C MET A 259 8.84 -1.59 -5.09
N LEU A 260 8.21 -0.47 -4.73
CA LEU A 260 8.74 0.59 -3.86
C LEU A 260 9.30 0.14 -2.51
N HIS A 261 8.72 -0.90 -1.90
CA HIS A 261 9.09 -1.32 -0.56
C HIS A 261 10.42 -2.08 -0.56
N PRO A 262 11.38 -1.75 0.33
CA PRO A 262 12.72 -2.38 0.34
C PRO A 262 12.73 -3.90 0.60
N LEU A 263 11.65 -4.47 1.11
CA LEU A 263 11.53 -5.93 1.25
C LEU A 263 11.20 -6.64 -0.07
N ARG A 264 10.72 -5.91 -1.09
CA ARG A 264 10.28 -6.49 -2.36
C ARG A 264 11.43 -6.63 -3.34
N LEU A 265 11.25 -7.53 -4.31
CA LEU A 265 12.20 -7.75 -5.39
C LEU A 265 11.44 -7.93 -6.68
N ALA A 266 11.67 -7.09 -7.70
CA ALA A 266 11.22 -7.39 -9.05
C ALA A 266 12.31 -8.14 -9.82
N VAL A 267 11.89 -9.03 -10.73
CA VAL A 267 12.79 -9.85 -11.54
C VAL A 267 12.28 -9.92 -12.98
N LEU A 268 13.17 -9.65 -13.92
CA LEU A 268 12.95 -9.92 -15.33
C LEU A 268 13.57 -11.27 -15.66
N LYS A 269 12.76 -12.19 -16.19
CA LYS A 269 13.16 -13.51 -16.66
C LYS A 269 12.99 -13.59 -18.16
N VAL A 270 14.02 -14.07 -18.87
CA VAL A 270 14.00 -14.20 -20.32
C VAL A 270 14.39 -15.61 -20.72
N LYS A 271 13.61 -16.20 -21.64
CA LYS A 271 13.88 -17.50 -22.23
C LYS A 271 13.85 -17.36 -23.72
N VAL A 272 14.77 -18.01 -24.39
CA VAL A 272 14.81 -18.11 -25.86
C VAL A 272 14.61 -19.58 -26.27
N ALA A 273 13.57 -19.83 -27.04
CA ALA A 273 13.33 -21.14 -27.67
C ALA A 273 13.85 -21.11 -29.11
N ARG A 274 14.70 -22.08 -29.47
CA ARG A 274 15.27 -22.27 -30.79
C ARG A 274 15.28 -23.76 -31.16
N ASN A 275 14.63 -24.16 -32.24
CA ASN A 275 14.57 -25.55 -32.70
C ASN A 275 14.12 -26.54 -31.59
N GLY A 276 13.21 -26.14 -30.72
CA GLY A 276 12.73 -26.98 -29.62
C GLY A 276 13.58 -26.90 -28.33
N GLU A 277 14.77 -26.32 -28.37
CA GLU A 277 15.60 -26.12 -27.18
C GLU A 277 15.29 -24.79 -26.52
N ILE A 278 15.26 -24.77 -25.15
CA ILE A 278 15.00 -23.57 -24.34
C ILE A 278 16.28 -23.13 -23.62
N THR A 279 16.78 -21.98 -23.99
CA THR A 279 17.88 -21.31 -23.27
C THR A 279 17.30 -20.29 -22.28
N LYS A 280 17.58 -20.47 -21.00
CA LYS A 280 17.27 -19.46 -19.96
C LYS A 280 18.43 -18.47 -19.91
N LEU A 281 18.13 -17.19 -20.09
CA LEU A 281 19.11 -16.12 -19.94
C LEU A 281 19.22 -15.69 -18.47
N LYS A 282 20.23 -14.88 -18.17
CA LYS A 282 20.45 -14.38 -16.81
C LYS A 282 19.29 -13.50 -16.36
N ASP A 283 18.72 -13.82 -15.21
CA ASP A 283 17.70 -13.00 -14.57
C ASP A 283 18.26 -11.62 -14.21
N GLU A 284 17.50 -10.56 -14.46
CA GLU A 284 17.81 -9.20 -14.00
C GLU A 284 16.92 -8.83 -12.82
N ALA A 285 17.54 -8.30 -11.74
CA ALA A 285 16.89 -8.01 -10.48
C ALA A 285 16.82 -6.51 -10.22
N PHE A 286 15.63 -6.01 -9.94
CA PHE A 286 15.36 -4.61 -9.59
C PHE A 286 14.98 -4.53 -8.11
N VAL A 287 15.83 -3.85 -7.32
CA VAL A 287 15.71 -3.86 -5.86
C VAL A 287 16.22 -2.55 -5.27
N ARG A 288 15.60 -2.14 -4.18
CA ARG A 288 16.11 -1.07 -3.33
C ARG A 288 16.66 -1.68 -2.05
N VAL A 289 17.97 -1.58 -1.86
CA VAL A 289 18.68 -2.06 -0.66
C VAL A 289 18.97 -0.87 0.24
N ILE A 290 18.40 -0.87 1.42
CA ILE A 290 18.68 0.11 2.47
C ILE A 290 19.60 -0.52 3.52
N GLY A 291 20.39 0.29 4.20
CA GLY A 291 21.38 -0.25 5.14
C GLY A 291 21.96 0.79 6.07
N LYS A 292 22.93 0.31 6.85
CA LYS A 292 23.74 1.08 7.79
C LYS A 292 25.16 0.55 7.76
N ASP A 293 26.13 1.46 7.87
CA ASP A 293 27.57 1.11 7.90
C ASP A 293 28.00 0.20 6.72
N GLY A 294 27.43 0.45 5.52
CA GLY A 294 27.71 -0.32 4.30
C GLY A 294 27.08 -1.71 4.24
N LYS A 295 26.30 -2.13 5.24
CA LYS A 295 25.63 -3.43 5.28
C LYS A 295 24.12 -3.27 5.18
N PRO A 296 23.37 -4.20 4.51
CA PRO A 296 21.91 -4.21 4.51
C PRO A 296 21.36 -4.23 5.93
N ALA A 297 20.31 -3.45 6.17
CA ALA A 297 19.69 -3.35 7.47
C ALA A 297 18.16 -3.20 7.34
N MET A 298 17.45 -3.61 8.37
CA MET A 298 15.99 -3.47 8.44
C MET A 298 15.56 -1.99 8.43
N PRO A 299 14.36 -1.68 7.96
CA PRO A 299 13.89 -0.29 7.77
C PRO A 299 14.04 0.64 8.98
N TRP A 300 13.89 0.12 10.19
CA TRP A 300 14.05 0.91 11.41
C TRP A 300 15.51 1.18 11.81
N ALA A 301 16.45 0.44 11.26
CA ALA A 301 17.88 0.55 11.56
C ALA A 301 18.69 1.24 10.47
N ALA A 302 18.22 1.20 9.23
CA ALA A 302 18.90 1.79 8.07
C ALA A 302 18.94 3.32 8.16
N ASP A 303 20.03 3.92 7.72
CA ASP A 303 20.24 5.37 7.63
C ASP A 303 20.42 5.86 6.19
N LYS A 304 20.69 4.95 5.25
CA LYS A 304 20.88 5.29 3.82
C LYS A 304 20.46 4.18 2.87
N THR A 305 20.28 4.55 1.61
CA THR A 305 20.13 3.61 0.50
C THR A 305 21.53 3.17 0.05
N LEU A 306 21.77 1.87 -0.01
CA LEU A 306 23.04 1.26 -0.47
C LEU A 306 23.01 0.95 -1.97
N LYS A 307 21.87 0.51 -2.48
CA LYS A 307 21.64 0.21 -3.89
C LYS A 307 20.17 0.53 -4.23
N ASP A 308 19.96 1.17 -5.37
CA ASP A 308 18.63 1.39 -5.91
C ASP A 308 18.64 1.10 -7.42
N THR A 309 17.95 0.06 -7.81
CA THR A 309 17.78 -0.36 -9.20
C THR A 309 16.31 -0.55 -9.56
N ILE A 310 15.38 -0.12 -8.68
CA ILE A 310 13.95 -0.20 -8.99
C ILE A 310 13.64 0.64 -10.23
N ILE A 311 12.63 0.22 -10.98
CA ILE A 311 12.21 0.93 -12.18
C ILE A 311 11.35 2.11 -11.75
N GLN A 312 11.81 3.33 -12.06
CA GLN A 312 11.20 4.57 -11.59
C GLN A 312 9.88 4.89 -12.32
N ALA A 313 9.12 5.87 -11.82
CA ALA A 313 7.94 6.41 -12.50
C ALA A 313 8.28 6.87 -13.92
N ASN A 314 7.44 6.54 -14.89
CA ASN A 314 7.58 6.92 -16.30
C ASN A 314 8.95 6.55 -16.92
N GLU A 315 9.61 5.53 -16.37
CA GLU A 315 10.93 5.10 -16.84
C GLU A 315 10.82 4.01 -17.91
N LYS A 316 11.64 4.13 -18.97
CA LYS A 316 11.97 3.06 -19.92
C LYS A 316 13.31 2.43 -19.53
N ARG A 317 13.25 1.28 -18.88
CA ARG A 317 14.44 0.53 -18.45
C ARG A 317 14.89 -0.42 -19.54
N SER A 318 16.13 -0.26 -20.02
CA SER A 318 16.76 -1.15 -20.97
C SER A 318 17.61 -2.19 -20.27
N VAL A 319 17.46 -3.47 -20.67
CA VAL A 319 18.25 -4.60 -20.20
C VAL A 319 18.87 -5.30 -21.41
N ASN A 320 20.20 -5.32 -21.49
CA ASN A 320 20.93 -5.91 -22.60
C ASN A 320 21.21 -7.40 -22.33
N TYR A 321 21.01 -8.23 -23.36
CA TYR A 321 21.32 -9.65 -23.36
C TYR A 321 22.28 -9.97 -24.49
N ASP A 322 23.49 -10.43 -24.13
CA ASP A 322 24.52 -10.89 -25.08
C ASP A 322 24.12 -12.25 -25.68
N PHE A 323 23.08 -12.21 -26.49
CA PHE A 323 22.53 -13.37 -27.15
C PHE A 323 22.05 -12.98 -28.56
N LYS A 324 22.60 -13.62 -29.59
CA LYS A 324 22.25 -13.37 -30.97
C LYS A 324 20.94 -14.06 -31.34
N LEU A 325 19.91 -13.29 -31.59
CA LEU A 325 18.61 -13.79 -32.08
C LEU A 325 18.71 -14.15 -33.57
N ARG A 326 18.07 -15.25 -33.96
CA ARG A 326 17.99 -15.75 -35.32
C ARG A 326 16.52 -15.81 -35.77
N LYS A 327 16.31 -15.91 -37.07
CA LYS A 327 14.98 -16.17 -37.64
C LYS A 327 14.43 -17.50 -37.09
N GLY A 328 13.19 -17.50 -36.61
CA GLY A 328 12.52 -18.64 -36.00
C GLY A 328 12.72 -18.76 -34.49
N ASP A 329 13.52 -17.88 -33.86
CA ASP A 329 13.59 -17.83 -32.40
C ASP A 329 12.30 -17.27 -31.81
N LYS A 330 11.86 -17.88 -30.71
CA LYS A 330 10.81 -17.34 -29.86
C LYS A 330 11.40 -16.89 -28.53
N VAL A 331 11.13 -15.64 -28.13
CA VAL A 331 11.61 -15.06 -26.88
C VAL A 331 10.43 -14.83 -25.95
N ASP A 332 10.41 -15.52 -24.81
CA ASP A 332 9.44 -15.31 -23.74
C ASP A 332 10.07 -14.44 -22.65
N VAL A 333 9.42 -13.34 -22.36
CA VAL A 333 9.83 -12.36 -21.33
C VAL A 333 8.78 -12.30 -20.25
N VAL A 334 9.20 -12.45 -19.01
CA VAL A 334 8.34 -12.35 -17.83
C VAL A 334 8.94 -11.34 -16.87
N LEU A 335 8.21 -10.27 -16.59
CA LEU A 335 8.45 -9.39 -15.47
C LEU A 335 7.55 -9.84 -14.29
N GLY A 336 8.16 -10.12 -13.16
CA GLY A 336 7.43 -10.55 -11.98
C GLY A 336 8.14 -10.09 -10.71
N TYR A 337 7.65 -10.54 -9.56
CA TYR A 337 8.17 -10.07 -8.28
C TYR A 337 8.02 -11.10 -7.17
N PHE A 338 8.76 -10.86 -6.10
CA PHE A 338 8.57 -11.47 -4.80
C PHE A 338 8.10 -10.39 -3.82
N LEU A 339 7.09 -10.68 -3.00
CA LEU A 339 6.63 -9.79 -1.92
C LEU A 339 7.68 -9.65 -0.82
N VAL A 340 8.47 -10.70 -0.61
CA VAL A 340 9.64 -10.68 0.26
C VAL A 340 10.86 -11.13 -0.55
N ASN A 341 11.89 -10.30 -0.58
CA ASN A 341 13.14 -10.68 -1.23
C ASN A 341 13.65 -12.01 -0.66
N PRO A 342 13.88 -13.06 -1.49
CA PRO A 342 14.29 -14.38 -1.03
C PRO A 342 15.51 -14.37 -0.08
N LYS A 343 16.39 -13.37 -0.19
CA LYS A 343 17.55 -13.23 0.71
C LYS A 343 17.20 -12.90 2.15
N VAL A 344 15.99 -12.38 2.42
CA VAL A 344 15.58 -12.01 3.78
C VAL A 344 14.45 -12.88 4.34
N VAL A 345 13.89 -13.78 3.55
CA VAL A 345 12.80 -14.70 3.96
C VAL A 345 13.18 -15.45 5.25
N ARG A 346 14.37 -16.06 5.28
CA ARG A 346 14.86 -16.80 6.44
C ARG A 346 15.07 -15.92 7.67
N GLN A 347 15.59 -14.70 7.48
CA GLN A 347 15.76 -13.76 8.58
C GLN A 347 14.44 -13.36 9.22
N LEU A 348 13.37 -13.33 8.42
CA LEU A 348 12.00 -13.03 8.83
C LEU A 348 11.23 -14.27 9.28
N LYS A 349 11.81 -15.48 9.20
CA LYS A 349 11.15 -16.76 9.52
C LYS A 349 9.85 -16.98 8.71
N LEU A 350 9.91 -16.68 7.42
CA LEU A 350 8.79 -16.76 6.47
C LEU A 350 8.96 -17.88 5.44
N GLU A 351 9.84 -18.86 5.70
CA GLU A 351 10.16 -19.94 4.75
C GLU A 351 8.94 -20.80 4.43
N ASN A 352 8.02 -20.95 5.38
CA ASN A 352 6.81 -21.74 5.24
C ASN A 352 5.60 -20.93 4.75
N GLU A 353 5.76 -19.60 4.60
CA GLU A 353 4.70 -18.72 4.13
C GLU A 353 4.74 -18.61 2.60
N LYS A 354 3.78 -19.26 1.93
CA LYS A 354 3.70 -19.25 0.46
C LYS A 354 3.70 -17.83 -0.09
N VAL A 355 2.94 -16.93 0.51
CA VAL A 355 2.84 -15.52 0.11
C VAL A 355 4.19 -14.79 0.12
N ALA A 356 5.13 -15.22 0.96
CA ALA A 356 6.46 -14.61 1.06
C ALA A 356 7.51 -15.27 0.14
N THR A 357 7.27 -16.50 -0.32
CA THR A 357 8.24 -17.31 -1.08
C THR A 357 7.88 -17.46 -2.55
N GLU A 358 6.62 -17.22 -2.93
CA GLU A 358 6.13 -17.37 -4.28
C GLU A 358 6.61 -16.24 -5.20
N PHE A 359 6.94 -16.61 -6.44
CA PHE A 359 7.18 -15.66 -7.52
C PHE A 359 5.86 -15.35 -8.22
N HIS A 360 5.48 -14.09 -8.21
CA HIS A 360 4.27 -13.59 -8.88
C HIS A 360 4.64 -13.08 -10.28
N GLU A 361 4.08 -13.69 -11.32
CA GLU A 361 4.18 -13.16 -12.69
C GLU A 361 3.27 -11.94 -12.79
N PHE A 362 3.82 -10.80 -13.22
CA PHE A 362 3.07 -9.55 -13.37
C PHE A 362 2.76 -9.25 -14.83
N LYS A 363 3.77 -9.33 -15.70
CA LYS A 363 3.64 -9.07 -17.14
C LYS A 363 4.40 -10.13 -17.90
N LYS A 364 3.73 -10.76 -18.87
CA LYS A 364 4.34 -11.71 -19.77
C LYS A 364 4.12 -11.30 -21.21
N LYS A 365 5.17 -11.40 -22.02
CA LYS A 365 5.11 -11.15 -23.47
C LYS A 365 5.98 -12.15 -24.23
N SER A 366 5.52 -12.58 -25.39
CA SER A 366 6.26 -13.46 -26.30
C SER A 366 6.51 -12.74 -27.61
N PHE A 367 7.69 -12.94 -28.18
CA PHE A 367 8.13 -12.32 -29.43
C PHE A 367 8.69 -13.41 -30.39
N GLU A 368 8.40 -13.29 -31.66
CA GLU A 368 8.93 -14.17 -32.71
C GLU A 368 9.84 -13.37 -33.64
N PHE A 369 10.96 -13.98 -34.09
CA PHE A 369 12.01 -13.32 -34.86
C PHE A 369 12.31 -14.02 -36.19
#